data_a04167ece5025a1c770d7acf15678533
#
_entry.id   a04167ece5025a1c770d7acf15678533
#
_cell.length_a   1.000
_cell.length_b   1.000
_cell.length_c   1.000
_cell.angle_alpha   90.00
_cell.angle_beta   90.00
_cell.angle_gamma   90.00
#
_symmetry.space_group_name_H-M   'P 1'
#
loop_
_entity.id
_entity.type
_entity.pdbx_description
1 polymer ?
#
loop_
_entity_poly.entity_id
_entity_poly.type
_entity_poly.pdbx_seq_one_letter_code
_entity_poly.pdbx_strand_id
1 'polypeptide(L)'
;KVGVAITGELADCFPDKEQGVRFIVDAVDAAFPGAMYLDHHGLFSNSSNISDIRSLAAANWMASALLAGKDTDCIFVDAGSTTTDLIPVKNGCPLAGDTDLKRLGRHELLYRGMLRTNIAALMNRIELSGVQYRVASELFAQTGDAYVLLGCVRPEDYTCDTPDGEGKTPKSAARRLARVVCADTTELEHEDIMNIARQIYRHQRDELSEALELLSKQHCIKKVVGAGLGEILIQDAARHAGLGSTLLSRKYGPDISKVFPAFAVACLLSEYDTSSQLSY
;
A
#
# COMPACT_ATOMS: atom_id res chain seq x y z
N LYS A 1 -4.79 26.32 3.04
CA LYS A 1 -4.02 25.56 4.02
C LYS A 1 -3.48 24.28 3.38
N VAL A 2 -2.35 23.79 3.86
CA VAL A 2 -1.70 22.56 3.39
C VAL A 2 -1.68 21.56 4.53
N GLY A 3 -2.20 20.35 4.29
CA GLY A 3 -2.11 19.21 5.21
C GLY A 3 -1.06 18.24 4.71
N VAL A 4 -0.26 17.68 5.62
CA VAL A 4 0.88 16.83 5.31
C VAL A 4 0.81 15.54 6.11
N ALA A 5 0.99 14.40 5.43
CA ALA A 5 1.33 13.13 6.04
C ALA A 5 2.67 12.65 5.45
N ILE A 6 3.59 12.23 6.30
CA ILE A 6 4.96 11.86 5.90
C ILE A 6 5.02 10.36 5.58
N THR A 7 5.73 10.01 4.50
CA THR A 7 5.92 8.61 4.05
C THR A 7 7.30 8.33 3.47
N GLY A 8 8.25 9.27 3.54
CA GLY A 8 9.56 9.16 2.90
C GLY A 8 10.75 9.11 3.88
N GLU A 9 10.47 9.08 5.17
CA GLU A 9 11.47 9.21 6.24
C GLU A 9 12.41 8.01 6.36
N LEU A 10 12.06 6.87 5.76
CA LEU A 10 12.88 5.65 5.75
C LEU A 10 13.71 5.51 4.45
N ALA A 11 13.84 6.56 3.65
CA ALA A 11 14.67 6.52 2.45
C ALA A 11 16.15 6.32 2.80
N ASP A 12 16.88 5.57 1.96
CA ASP A 12 18.28 5.15 2.19
C ASP A 12 19.26 6.31 2.39
N CYS A 13 18.90 7.52 1.95
CA CYS A 13 19.71 8.72 2.14
C CYS A 13 19.69 9.26 3.58
N PHE A 14 18.80 8.77 4.44
CA PHE A 14 18.72 9.20 5.84
C PHE A 14 19.31 8.15 6.77
N PRO A 15 20.14 8.55 7.76
CA PRO A 15 20.72 7.63 8.74
C PRO A 15 19.67 6.97 9.65
N ASP A 16 18.59 7.68 9.95
CA ASP A 16 17.46 7.23 10.77
C ASP A 16 16.16 7.98 10.41
N LYS A 17 15.03 7.45 10.89
CA LYS A 17 13.69 8.02 10.64
C LYS A 17 13.54 9.44 11.17
N GLU A 18 14.15 9.78 12.32
CA GLU A 18 14.02 11.11 12.90
C GLU A 18 14.66 12.17 12.00
N GLN A 19 15.85 11.89 11.48
CA GLN A 19 16.52 12.78 10.53
C GLN A 19 15.74 12.90 9.23
N GLY A 20 15.16 11.78 8.74
CA GLY A 20 14.28 11.80 7.58
C GLY A 20 13.05 12.67 7.79
N VAL A 21 12.34 12.53 8.92
CA VAL A 21 11.19 13.38 9.25
C VAL A 21 11.59 14.84 9.34
N ARG A 22 12.67 15.19 10.06
CA ARG A 22 13.14 16.58 10.18
C ARG A 22 13.44 17.20 8.82
N PHE A 23 14.17 16.49 7.97
CA PHE A 23 14.46 16.96 6.62
C PHE A 23 13.21 17.24 5.81
N ILE A 24 12.21 16.33 5.87
CA ILE A 24 10.95 16.50 5.14
C ILE A 24 10.16 17.69 5.70
N VAL A 25 10.09 17.84 7.04
CA VAL A 25 9.41 18.99 7.68
C VAL A 25 10.05 20.31 7.25
N ASP A 26 11.38 20.42 7.31
CA ASP A 26 12.11 21.63 6.93
C ASP A 26 11.87 21.98 5.45
N ALA A 27 11.89 20.97 4.56
CA ALA A 27 11.65 21.17 3.14
C ALA A 27 10.19 21.62 2.84
N VAL A 28 9.23 21.02 3.55
CA VAL A 28 7.81 21.39 3.41
C VAL A 28 7.55 22.79 3.96
N ASP A 29 8.08 23.14 5.12
CA ASP A 29 7.90 24.47 5.71
C ASP A 29 8.51 25.57 4.85
N ALA A 30 9.66 25.30 4.20
CA ALA A 30 10.26 26.22 3.25
C ALA A 30 9.37 26.45 2.02
N ALA A 31 8.67 25.41 1.55
CA ALA A 31 7.78 25.50 0.37
C ALA A 31 6.37 25.97 0.73
N PHE A 32 5.87 25.62 1.90
CA PHE A 32 4.50 25.85 2.37
C PHE A 32 4.46 26.35 3.82
N PRO A 33 4.83 27.60 4.09
CA PRO A 33 4.81 28.17 5.43
C PRO A 33 3.44 27.99 6.10
N GLY A 34 3.41 27.44 7.31
CA GLY A 34 2.19 27.18 8.05
C GLY A 34 1.48 25.87 7.66
N ALA A 35 2.19 24.94 7.06
CA ALA A 35 1.69 23.56 6.84
C ALA A 35 1.29 22.90 8.16
N MET A 36 0.27 22.03 8.10
CA MET A 36 -0.25 21.26 9.21
C MET A 36 0.11 19.79 9.02
N TYR A 37 0.83 19.22 9.95
CA TYR A 37 1.32 17.85 9.91
C TYR A 37 0.40 16.94 10.71
N LEU A 38 -0.04 15.84 10.10
CA LEU A 38 -0.80 14.80 10.77
C LEU A 38 0.17 13.83 11.45
N ASP A 39 -0.09 13.53 12.72
CA ASP A 39 0.63 12.49 13.46
C ASP A 39 -0.10 11.14 13.46
N HIS A 40 0.56 10.11 14.01
CA HIS A 40 -0.02 8.76 14.13
C HIS A 40 -1.10 8.64 15.22
N HIS A 41 -1.44 9.73 15.92
CA HIS A 41 -2.62 9.84 16.81
C HIS A 41 -3.81 10.50 16.11
N GLY A 42 -3.65 10.94 14.85
CA GLY A 42 -4.69 11.63 14.10
C GLY A 42 -4.83 13.12 14.42
N LEU A 43 -3.82 13.73 15.06
CA LEU A 43 -3.82 15.14 15.43
C LEU A 43 -3.01 15.96 14.42
N PHE A 44 -3.51 17.16 14.14
CA PHE A 44 -2.81 18.13 13.30
C PHE A 44 -2.03 19.13 14.15
N SER A 45 -0.76 19.36 13.82
CA SER A 45 0.09 20.37 14.43
C SER A 45 0.90 21.10 13.38
N ASN A 46 1.20 22.37 13.57
CA ASN A 46 2.24 23.05 12.79
C ASN A 46 3.63 22.66 13.33
N SER A 47 4.67 22.90 12.55
CA SER A 47 6.05 22.48 12.90
C SER A 47 6.54 23.01 14.25
N SER A 48 6.13 24.22 14.65
CA SER A 48 6.52 24.82 15.93
C SER A 48 5.88 24.16 17.16
N ASN A 49 4.78 23.43 16.98
CA ASN A 49 4.00 22.82 18.07
C ASN A 49 4.14 21.29 18.13
N ILE A 50 5.02 20.70 17.31
CA ILE A 50 5.28 19.25 17.33
C ILE A 50 6.11 18.92 18.58
N SER A 51 5.52 18.16 19.51
CA SER A 51 6.20 17.74 20.73
C SER A 51 7.14 16.54 20.51
N ASP A 52 6.74 15.60 19.63
CA ASP A 52 7.54 14.45 19.23
C ASP A 52 7.54 14.35 17.70
N ILE A 53 8.67 14.66 17.10
CA ILE A 53 8.86 14.62 15.65
C ILE A 53 8.69 13.23 15.06
N ARG A 54 8.96 12.17 15.84
CA ARG A 54 8.81 10.78 15.41
C ARG A 54 7.36 10.36 15.24
N SER A 55 6.41 11.06 15.88
CA SER A 55 4.98 10.79 15.74
C SER A 55 4.46 11.07 14.33
N LEU A 56 5.20 11.81 13.51
CA LEU A 56 4.85 12.10 12.12
C LEU A 56 5.29 11.00 11.15
N ALA A 57 6.17 10.08 11.59
CA ALA A 57 6.70 9.03 10.71
C ALA A 57 5.61 8.06 10.28
N ALA A 58 5.53 7.79 8.97
CA ALA A 58 4.58 6.85 8.36
C ALA A 58 3.13 7.04 8.84
N ALA A 59 2.66 8.29 9.02
CA ALA A 59 1.33 8.58 9.55
C ALA A 59 0.21 8.64 8.49
N ASN A 60 0.52 8.39 7.21
CA ASN A 60 -0.43 8.46 6.10
C ASN A 60 -1.63 7.51 6.24
N TRP A 61 -1.43 6.31 6.77
CA TRP A 61 -2.49 5.33 7.01
C TRP A 61 -3.52 5.80 8.04
N MET A 62 -3.10 6.64 9.00
CA MET A 62 -3.98 7.16 10.05
C MET A 62 -5.11 8.01 9.46
N ALA A 63 -4.78 8.97 8.56
CA ALA A 63 -5.81 9.77 7.89
C ALA A 63 -6.81 8.90 7.13
N SER A 64 -6.29 7.95 6.36
CA SER A 64 -7.09 7.03 5.55
C SER A 64 -8.04 6.20 6.42
N ALA A 65 -7.53 5.63 7.51
CA ALA A 65 -8.30 4.80 8.42
C ALA A 65 -9.39 5.59 9.15
N LEU A 66 -9.08 6.80 9.63
CA LEU A 66 -10.04 7.69 10.26
C LEU A 66 -11.20 8.04 9.31
N LEU A 67 -10.88 8.42 8.06
CA LEU A 67 -11.90 8.79 7.09
C LEU A 67 -12.72 7.57 6.62
N ALA A 68 -12.08 6.43 6.37
CA ALA A 68 -12.74 5.21 5.93
C ALA A 68 -13.61 4.57 7.01
N GLY A 69 -13.17 4.63 8.25
CA GLY A 69 -13.86 4.04 9.41
C GLY A 69 -14.82 4.97 10.14
N LYS A 70 -15.02 6.21 9.68
CA LYS A 70 -15.84 7.24 10.35
C LYS A 70 -17.24 6.75 10.72
N ASP A 71 -17.87 6.01 9.81
CA ASP A 71 -19.29 5.59 9.94
C ASP A 71 -19.44 4.05 10.03
N THR A 72 -18.34 3.30 10.16
CA THR A 72 -18.43 1.83 10.11
C THR A 72 -17.20 1.16 10.71
N ASP A 73 -17.41 0.12 11.52
CA ASP A 73 -16.34 -0.78 11.92
C ASP A 73 -15.85 -1.54 10.68
N CYS A 74 -14.56 -1.47 10.40
CA CYS A 74 -13.96 -2.11 9.22
C CYS A 74 -12.47 -2.42 9.43
N ILE A 75 -11.96 -3.33 8.61
CA ILE A 75 -10.53 -3.39 8.32
C ILE A 75 -10.33 -2.51 7.09
N PHE A 76 -9.73 -1.34 7.27
CA PHE A 76 -9.33 -0.50 6.14
C PHE A 76 -8.08 -1.11 5.51
N VAL A 77 -8.08 -1.26 4.18
CA VAL A 77 -6.95 -1.81 3.43
C VAL A 77 -6.57 -0.84 2.32
N ASP A 78 -5.31 -0.43 2.30
CA ASP A 78 -4.73 0.35 1.20
C ASP A 78 -3.61 -0.45 0.54
N ALA A 79 -3.86 -0.98 -0.65
CA ALA A 79 -2.85 -1.68 -1.43
C ALA A 79 -2.19 -0.71 -2.43
N GLY A 80 -1.07 -0.14 -2.00
CA GLY A 80 -0.29 0.81 -2.77
C GLY A 80 0.74 0.17 -3.70
N SER A 81 1.69 0.98 -4.17
CA SER A 81 2.78 0.53 -5.06
C SER A 81 3.80 -0.37 -4.34
N THR A 82 4.08 -0.11 -3.06
CA THR A 82 5.17 -0.73 -2.29
C THR A 82 4.66 -1.60 -1.15
N THR A 83 3.59 -1.17 -0.48
CA THR A 83 3.05 -1.76 0.75
C THR A 83 1.55 -1.97 0.65
N THR A 84 1.03 -2.79 1.55
CA THR A 84 -0.39 -2.94 1.82
C THR A 84 -0.62 -2.72 3.31
N ASP A 85 -1.35 -1.66 3.64
CA ASP A 85 -1.77 -1.35 5.01
C ASP A 85 -3.09 -2.06 5.32
N LEU A 86 -3.19 -2.65 6.51
CA LEU A 86 -4.41 -3.31 7.02
C LEU A 86 -4.73 -2.76 8.40
N ILE A 87 -5.64 -1.81 8.47
CA ILE A 87 -5.91 -1.06 9.69
C ILE A 87 -7.29 -1.42 10.24
N PRO A 88 -7.38 -2.17 11.35
CA PRO A 88 -8.65 -2.37 12.04
C PRO A 88 -9.15 -1.05 12.61
N VAL A 89 -10.41 -0.70 12.30
CA VAL A 89 -11.08 0.50 12.82
C VAL A 89 -12.34 0.08 13.54
N LYS A 90 -12.52 0.53 14.78
CA LYS A 90 -13.69 0.24 15.60
C LYS A 90 -14.18 1.48 16.30
N ASN A 91 -15.48 1.76 16.20
CA ASN A 91 -16.10 2.99 16.73
C ASN A 91 -15.38 4.26 16.25
N GLY A 92 -14.97 4.29 14.97
CA GLY A 92 -14.22 5.39 14.38
C GLY A 92 -12.75 5.51 14.81
N CYS A 93 -12.23 4.60 15.64
CA CYS A 93 -10.86 4.62 16.15
C CYS A 93 -10.01 3.55 15.46
N PRO A 94 -8.91 3.92 14.77
CA PRO A 94 -7.90 2.97 14.30
C PRO A 94 -7.19 2.28 15.46
N LEU A 95 -6.99 0.96 15.36
CA LEU A 95 -6.43 0.12 16.43
C LEU A 95 -5.04 -0.41 16.12
N ALA A 96 -4.44 0.01 15.00
CA ALA A 96 -3.13 -0.45 14.56
C ALA A 96 -1.98 0.09 15.43
N GLY A 97 -0.83 -0.58 15.37
CA GLY A 97 0.39 -0.13 16.05
C GLY A 97 0.90 1.20 15.49
N ASP A 98 1.55 1.97 16.33
CA ASP A 98 2.04 3.32 16.05
C ASP A 98 3.31 3.36 15.14
N THR A 99 3.96 2.21 14.92
CA THR A 99 5.16 2.09 14.07
C THR A 99 5.04 0.95 13.08
N ASP A 100 5.73 1.06 11.94
CA ASP A 100 5.79 -0.02 10.94
C ASP A 100 6.28 -1.34 11.52
N LEU A 101 7.29 -1.27 12.42
CA LEU A 101 7.80 -2.45 13.10
C LEU A 101 6.70 -3.19 13.88
N LYS A 102 5.87 -2.46 14.63
CA LYS A 102 4.74 -3.06 15.36
C LYS A 102 3.68 -3.57 14.40
N ARG A 103 3.36 -2.81 13.35
CA ARG A 103 2.36 -3.19 12.35
C ARG A 103 2.77 -4.43 11.55
N LEU A 104 4.04 -4.54 11.15
CA LEU A 104 4.58 -5.76 10.52
C LEU A 104 4.41 -6.99 11.41
N GLY A 105 4.70 -6.87 12.71
CA GLY A 105 4.56 -7.97 13.67
C GLY A 105 3.12 -8.34 14.01
N ARG A 106 2.13 -7.49 13.66
CA ARG A 106 0.70 -7.68 13.94
C ARG A 106 -0.14 -7.96 12.70
N HIS A 107 0.48 -8.19 11.55
CA HIS A 107 -0.19 -8.33 10.26
C HIS A 107 -1.02 -7.09 9.84
N GLU A 108 -0.70 -5.92 10.37
CA GLU A 108 -1.33 -4.64 10.08
C GLU A 108 -0.63 -3.91 8.91
N LEU A 109 0.53 -4.42 8.49
CA LEU A 109 1.31 -3.97 7.34
C LEU A 109 1.94 -5.19 6.65
N LEU A 110 1.70 -5.32 5.36
CA LEU A 110 2.44 -6.21 4.49
C LEU A 110 3.38 -5.36 3.62
N TYR A 111 4.68 -5.63 3.68
CA TYR A 111 5.63 -4.94 2.79
C TYR A 111 5.60 -5.60 1.40
N ARG A 112 4.39 -5.66 0.85
CA ARG A 112 4.00 -6.24 -0.43
C ARG A 112 3.06 -5.28 -1.14
N GLY A 113 3.48 -4.75 -2.29
CA GLY A 113 2.69 -3.81 -3.07
C GLY A 113 2.41 -4.30 -4.48
N MET A 114 1.65 -3.50 -5.19
CA MET A 114 1.21 -3.81 -6.54
C MET A 114 2.30 -3.65 -7.59
N LEU A 115 3.39 -2.89 -7.33
CA LEU A 115 4.38 -2.56 -8.34
C LEU A 115 5.80 -3.00 -8.00
N ARG A 116 6.27 -2.73 -6.78
CA ARG A 116 7.70 -2.73 -6.43
C ARG A 116 8.20 -3.99 -5.74
N THR A 117 7.35 -4.95 -5.45
CA THR A 117 7.79 -6.18 -4.77
C THR A 117 8.59 -7.06 -5.73
N ASN A 118 9.84 -7.36 -5.37
CA ASN A 118 10.67 -8.32 -6.10
C ASN A 118 10.05 -9.72 -6.02
N ILE A 119 9.90 -10.40 -7.16
CA ILE A 119 9.30 -11.75 -7.21
C ILE A 119 10.11 -12.75 -6.39
N ALA A 120 11.44 -12.63 -6.38
CA ALA A 120 12.30 -13.50 -5.57
C ALA A 120 12.14 -13.30 -4.04
N ALA A 121 11.63 -12.15 -3.61
CA ALA A 121 11.27 -11.90 -2.21
C ALA A 121 9.84 -12.34 -1.86
N LEU A 122 9.01 -12.54 -2.88
CA LEU A 122 7.62 -12.96 -2.72
C LEU A 122 7.49 -14.47 -2.65
N MET A 123 8.16 -15.19 -3.56
CA MET A 123 8.05 -16.64 -3.68
C MET A 123 9.37 -17.27 -4.12
N ASN A 124 9.61 -18.51 -3.73
CA ASN A 124 10.85 -19.23 -4.01
C ASN A 124 10.70 -20.36 -5.04
N ARG A 125 9.47 -20.65 -5.47
CA ARG A 125 9.16 -21.69 -6.47
C ARG A 125 7.98 -21.23 -7.34
N ILE A 126 8.02 -21.67 -8.60
CA ILE A 126 6.97 -21.49 -9.60
C ILE A 126 6.73 -22.85 -10.26
N GLU A 127 5.49 -23.23 -10.44
CA GLU A 127 5.10 -24.44 -11.12
C GLU A 127 4.80 -24.18 -12.61
N LEU A 128 5.45 -24.92 -13.50
CA LEU A 128 5.14 -24.93 -14.92
C LEU A 128 5.00 -26.37 -15.39
N SER A 129 3.86 -26.70 -15.98
CA SER A 129 3.57 -28.04 -16.53
C SER A 129 3.81 -29.19 -15.52
N GLY A 130 3.47 -28.97 -14.24
CA GLY A 130 3.64 -29.95 -13.16
C GLY A 130 5.07 -30.06 -12.60
N VAL A 131 6.02 -29.24 -13.08
CA VAL A 131 7.39 -29.19 -12.58
C VAL A 131 7.60 -27.94 -11.73
N GLN A 132 8.22 -28.11 -10.56
CA GLN A 132 8.55 -27.02 -9.64
C GLN A 132 9.93 -26.43 -9.99
N TYR A 133 9.96 -25.22 -10.49
CA TYR A 133 11.18 -24.47 -10.77
C TYR A 133 11.53 -23.55 -9.59
N ARG A 134 12.82 -23.43 -9.27
CA ARG A 134 13.28 -22.43 -8.31
C ARG A 134 13.25 -21.05 -8.93
N VAL A 135 12.83 -20.06 -8.17
CA VAL A 135 12.93 -18.66 -8.57
C VAL A 135 14.36 -18.18 -8.38
N ALA A 136 14.93 -17.52 -9.39
CA ALA A 136 16.23 -16.89 -9.31
C ALA A 136 16.23 -15.76 -8.25
N SER A 137 17.25 -15.71 -7.39
CA SER A 137 17.35 -14.68 -6.32
C SER A 137 17.91 -13.34 -6.84
N GLU A 138 17.40 -12.92 -8.02
CA GLU A 138 17.77 -11.69 -8.69
C GLU A 138 16.55 -10.80 -8.91
N LEU A 139 16.74 -9.50 -9.06
CA LEU A 139 15.68 -8.58 -9.39
C LEU A 139 15.38 -8.62 -10.90
N PHE A 140 14.90 -9.75 -11.41
CA PHE A 140 14.51 -9.88 -12.81
C PHE A 140 13.14 -9.32 -13.13
N ALA A 141 12.20 -9.45 -12.19
CA ALA A 141 10.84 -8.93 -12.30
C ALA A 141 10.30 -8.47 -10.96
N GLN A 142 9.33 -7.59 -11.00
CA GLN A 142 8.57 -7.16 -9.81
C GLN A 142 7.06 -7.36 -10.05
N THR A 143 6.27 -7.22 -9.00
CA THR A 143 4.82 -7.46 -9.05
C THR A 143 4.10 -6.66 -10.12
N GLY A 144 4.56 -5.44 -10.41
CA GLY A 144 4.02 -4.61 -11.49
C GLY A 144 4.02 -5.32 -12.85
N ASP A 145 5.04 -6.16 -13.13
CA ASP A 145 5.10 -6.93 -14.37
C ASP A 145 3.99 -7.97 -14.46
N ALA A 146 3.73 -8.68 -13.37
CA ALA A 146 2.64 -9.65 -13.31
C ALA A 146 1.28 -8.97 -13.46
N TYR A 147 1.08 -7.85 -12.77
CA TYR A 147 -0.20 -7.14 -12.80
C TYR A 147 -0.48 -6.45 -14.13
N VAL A 148 0.54 -5.93 -14.82
CA VAL A 148 0.39 -5.39 -16.18
C VAL A 148 0.06 -6.53 -17.15
N LEU A 149 0.74 -7.67 -17.05
CA LEU A 149 0.47 -8.81 -17.93
C LEU A 149 -0.95 -9.37 -17.73
N LEU A 150 -1.46 -9.38 -16.49
CA LEU A 150 -2.82 -9.82 -16.15
C LEU A 150 -3.89 -8.75 -16.44
N GLY A 151 -3.49 -7.53 -16.83
CA GLY A 151 -4.42 -6.42 -17.06
C GLY A 151 -5.04 -5.83 -15.77
N CYS A 152 -4.48 -6.15 -14.61
CA CYS A 152 -4.92 -5.61 -13.31
C CYS A 152 -4.37 -4.21 -13.05
N VAL A 153 -3.25 -3.84 -13.64
CA VAL A 153 -2.61 -2.53 -13.60
C VAL A 153 -2.37 -2.08 -15.03
N ARG A 154 -2.70 -0.84 -15.36
CA ARG A 154 -2.42 -0.27 -16.66
C ARG A 154 -0.94 0.11 -16.76
N PRO A 155 -0.31 0.06 -17.94
CA PRO A 155 1.09 0.46 -18.11
C PRO A 155 1.42 1.88 -17.59
N GLU A 156 0.48 2.82 -17.73
CA GLU A 156 0.61 4.19 -17.23
C GLU A 156 0.54 4.30 -15.70
N ASP A 157 -0.12 3.38 -15.04
CA ASP A 157 -0.20 3.29 -13.56
C ASP A 157 1.04 2.59 -12.96
N TYR A 158 1.91 1.98 -13.77
CA TYR A 158 3.19 1.41 -13.34
C TYR A 158 4.24 2.53 -13.22
N THR A 159 4.16 3.31 -12.15
CA THR A 159 4.89 4.59 -11.99
C THR A 159 6.35 4.46 -11.58
N CYS A 160 6.80 3.32 -11.04
CA CYS A 160 8.20 3.10 -10.66
C CYS A 160 9.05 2.57 -11.83
N ASP A 161 10.37 2.56 -11.64
CA ASP A 161 11.31 1.99 -12.60
C ASP A 161 11.12 0.48 -12.72
N THR A 162 11.40 -0.03 -13.91
CA THR A 162 11.43 -1.47 -14.19
C THR A 162 12.82 -2.05 -13.89
N PRO A 163 12.93 -3.35 -13.54
CA PRO A 163 14.21 -3.96 -13.21
C PRO A 163 15.29 -3.86 -14.28
N ASP A 164 14.90 -3.83 -15.54
CA ASP A 164 15.82 -3.76 -16.69
C ASP A 164 15.87 -2.38 -17.37
N GLY A 165 15.17 -1.37 -16.81
CA GLY A 165 15.09 -0.04 -17.40
C GLY A 165 14.25 0.06 -18.68
N GLU A 166 13.68 -1.05 -19.15
CA GLU A 166 12.89 -1.13 -20.38
C GLU A 166 11.43 -0.72 -20.15
N GLY A 167 10.66 -0.66 -21.23
CA GLY A 167 9.25 -0.23 -21.19
C GLY A 167 8.34 -1.10 -20.32
N LYS A 168 7.15 -0.56 -20.01
CA LYS A 168 6.12 -1.14 -19.14
C LYS A 168 5.00 -1.84 -19.90
N THR A 169 5.26 -2.23 -21.16
CA THR A 169 4.28 -2.94 -21.99
C THR A 169 4.11 -4.39 -21.52
N PRO A 170 2.96 -5.04 -21.81
CA PRO A 170 2.79 -6.48 -21.53
C PRO A 170 3.92 -7.35 -22.14
N LYS A 171 4.43 -6.98 -23.32
CA LYS A 171 5.54 -7.69 -23.97
C LYS A 171 6.85 -7.57 -23.16
N SER A 172 7.16 -6.38 -22.64
CA SER A 172 8.36 -6.17 -21.81
C SER A 172 8.22 -6.87 -20.44
N ALA A 173 7.03 -6.81 -19.85
CA ALA A 173 6.70 -7.52 -18.61
C ALA A 173 6.85 -9.04 -18.76
N ALA A 174 6.35 -9.62 -19.86
CA ALA A 174 6.50 -11.04 -20.15
C ALA A 174 7.97 -11.47 -20.23
N ARG A 175 8.84 -10.67 -20.86
CA ARG A 175 10.29 -10.95 -20.92
C ARG A 175 10.93 -10.96 -19.52
N ARG A 176 10.55 -10.05 -18.64
CA ARG A 176 11.05 -10.00 -17.25
C ARG A 176 10.54 -11.19 -16.44
N LEU A 177 9.27 -11.54 -16.58
CA LEU A 177 8.68 -12.68 -15.88
C LEU A 177 9.30 -14.03 -16.30
N ALA A 178 9.63 -14.23 -17.59
CA ALA A 178 10.34 -15.43 -18.02
C ALA A 178 11.69 -15.59 -17.31
N ARG A 179 12.43 -14.49 -17.10
CA ARG A 179 13.75 -14.50 -16.45
C ARG A 179 13.72 -14.96 -14.98
N VAL A 180 12.57 -14.90 -14.29
CA VAL A 180 12.49 -15.34 -12.87
C VAL A 180 12.77 -16.84 -12.71
N VAL A 181 12.60 -17.62 -13.76
CA VAL A 181 12.98 -19.04 -13.83
C VAL A 181 14.19 -19.29 -14.76
N CYS A 182 14.99 -18.26 -15.03
CA CYS A 182 16.16 -18.27 -15.92
C CYS A 182 15.86 -18.68 -17.36
N ALA A 183 14.64 -18.41 -17.85
CA ALA A 183 14.21 -18.64 -19.23
C ALA A 183 13.98 -17.31 -19.97
N ASP A 184 13.67 -17.42 -21.25
CA ASP A 184 13.22 -16.30 -22.07
C ASP A 184 11.90 -16.62 -22.81
N THR A 185 11.43 -15.68 -23.63
CA THR A 185 10.17 -15.81 -24.38
C THR A 185 10.29 -16.70 -25.63
N THR A 186 11.45 -17.34 -25.89
CA THR A 186 11.62 -18.37 -26.91
C THR A 186 11.59 -19.76 -26.31
N GLU A 187 11.85 -19.89 -25.00
CA GLU A 187 11.83 -21.16 -24.27
C GLU A 187 10.47 -21.42 -23.60
N LEU A 188 9.76 -20.35 -23.20
CA LEU A 188 8.44 -20.42 -22.56
C LEU A 188 7.34 -19.96 -23.52
N GLU A 189 6.27 -20.74 -23.58
CA GLU A 189 5.07 -20.34 -24.28
C GLU A 189 4.37 -19.18 -23.52
N HIS A 190 3.57 -18.39 -24.26
CA HIS A 190 2.83 -17.28 -23.66
C HIS A 190 1.99 -17.72 -22.45
N GLU A 191 1.37 -18.89 -22.50
CA GLU A 191 0.54 -19.43 -21.43
C GLU A 191 1.36 -19.79 -20.18
N ASP A 192 2.61 -20.25 -20.34
CA ASP A 192 3.51 -20.48 -19.21
C ASP A 192 3.81 -19.18 -18.47
N ILE A 193 4.10 -18.10 -19.21
CA ILE A 193 4.39 -16.78 -18.63
C ILE A 193 3.13 -16.19 -17.97
N MET A 194 1.96 -16.36 -18.56
CA MET A 194 0.68 -16.02 -17.95
C MET A 194 0.43 -16.81 -16.65
N ASN A 195 0.83 -18.10 -16.63
CA ASN A 195 0.72 -18.92 -15.43
C ASN A 195 1.67 -18.44 -14.31
N ILE A 196 2.90 -18.00 -14.63
CA ILE A 196 3.80 -17.33 -13.69
C ILE A 196 3.08 -16.12 -13.07
N ALA A 197 2.52 -15.23 -13.88
CA ALA A 197 1.81 -14.05 -13.39
C ALA A 197 0.62 -14.39 -12.49
N ARG A 198 -0.16 -15.43 -12.84
CA ARG A 198 -1.29 -15.90 -12.01
C ARG A 198 -0.84 -16.50 -10.68
N GLN A 199 0.29 -17.18 -10.62
CA GLN A 199 0.84 -17.70 -9.37
C GLN A 199 1.29 -16.57 -8.46
N ILE A 200 1.93 -15.52 -8.99
CA ILE A 200 2.30 -14.32 -8.25
C ILE A 200 1.06 -13.65 -7.65
N TYR A 201 0.02 -13.44 -8.47
CA TYR A 201 -1.26 -12.88 -8.02
C TYR A 201 -1.88 -13.70 -6.89
N ARG A 202 -1.99 -15.03 -7.09
CA ARG A 202 -2.59 -15.93 -6.07
C ARG A 202 -1.81 -15.87 -4.76
N HIS A 203 -0.48 -15.87 -4.82
CA HIS A 203 0.37 -15.81 -3.64
C HIS A 203 0.11 -14.53 -2.82
N GLN A 204 0.08 -13.35 -3.47
CA GLN A 204 -0.23 -12.10 -2.77
C GLN A 204 -1.68 -12.05 -2.26
N ARG A 205 -2.64 -12.57 -3.03
CA ARG A 205 -4.03 -12.68 -2.58
C ARG A 205 -4.14 -13.53 -1.32
N ASP A 206 -3.47 -14.68 -1.29
CA ASP A 206 -3.55 -15.62 -0.17
C ASP A 206 -2.89 -15.03 1.08
N GLU A 207 -1.71 -14.41 0.95
CA GLU A 207 -1.04 -13.69 2.04
C GLU A 207 -1.93 -12.56 2.62
N LEU A 208 -2.57 -11.78 1.75
CA LEU A 208 -3.51 -10.73 2.18
C LEU A 208 -4.76 -11.33 2.84
N SER A 209 -5.28 -12.44 2.32
CA SER A 209 -6.44 -13.13 2.87
C SER A 209 -6.15 -13.67 4.28
N GLU A 210 -4.99 -14.30 4.50
CA GLU A 210 -4.55 -14.78 5.81
C GLU A 210 -4.47 -13.64 6.84
N ALA A 211 -3.88 -12.50 6.46
CA ALA A 211 -3.81 -11.31 7.32
C ALA A 211 -5.21 -10.78 7.66
N LEU A 212 -6.11 -10.70 6.67
CA LEU A 212 -7.50 -10.29 6.88
C LEU A 212 -8.26 -11.22 7.82
N GLU A 213 -8.07 -12.53 7.69
CA GLU A 213 -8.69 -13.51 8.61
C GLU A 213 -8.22 -13.34 10.05
N LEU A 214 -6.91 -13.18 10.25
CA LEU A 214 -6.32 -12.96 11.57
C LEU A 214 -6.90 -11.71 12.22
N LEU A 215 -6.86 -10.56 11.52
CA LEU A 215 -7.38 -9.28 12.02
C LEU A 215 -8.89 -9.32 12.24
N SER A 216 -9.65 -9.97 11.34
CA SER A 216 -11.10 -10.16 11.48
C SER A 216 -11.45 -10.93 12.76
N LYS A 217 -10.72 -12.00 13.05
CA LYS A 217 -10.91 -12.80 14.27
C LYS A 217 -10.52 -12.02 15.53
N GLN A 218 -9.35 -11.36 15.50
CA GLN A 218 -8.81 -10.59 16.63
C GLN A 218 -9.72 -9.42 17.04
N HIS A 219 -10.27 -8.70 16.07
CA HIS A 219 -11.06 -7.49 16.32
C HIS A 219 -12.57 -7.69 16.18
N CYS A 220 -13.04 -8.89 15.82
CA CYS A 220 -14.45 -9.20 15.54
C CYS A 220 -15.05 -8.29 14.45
N ILE A 221 -14.29 -7.99 13.38
CA ILE A 221 -14.69 -7.14 12.25
C ILE A 221 -14.91 -8.02 11.02
N LYS A 222 -16.05 -7.85 10.32
CA LYS A 222 -16.43 -8.64 9.15
C LYS A 222 -16.45 -7.85 7.84
N LYS A 223 -16.13 -6.57 7.89
CA LYS A 223 -16.17 -5.67 6.74
C LYS A 223 -14.79 -5.16 6.40
N VAL A 224 -14.44 -5.20 5.12
CA VAL A 224 -13.24 -4.60 4.55
C VAL A 224 -13.62 -3.35 3.78
N VAL A 225 -12.85 -2.27 3.95
CA VAL A 225 -12.94 -1.06 3.12
C VAL A 225 -11.61 -0.91 2.39
N GLY A 226 -11.64 -1.04 1.07
CA GLY A 226 -10.45 -1.08 0.23
C GLY A 226 -10.20 0.20 -0.53
N ALA A 227 -8.92 0.61 -0.62
CA ALA A 227 -8.42 1.72 -1.42
C ALA A 227 -7.11 1.35 -2.13
N GLY A 228 -6.63 2.25 -2.97
CA GLY A 228 -5.33 2.13 -3.61
C GLY A 228 -5.38 1.46 -4.99
N LEU A 229 -4.20 1.24 -5.52
CA LEU A 229 -4.01 0.62 -6.84
C LEU A 229 -4.49 -0.83 -6.87
N GLY A 230 -4.46 -1.51 -5.71
CA GLY A 230 -4.76 -2.94 -5.56
C GLY A 230 -6.20 -3.25 -5.14
N GLU A 231 -7.19 -2.41 -5.39
CA GLU A 231 -8.59 -2.70 -5.01
C GLU A 231 -9.11 -4.04 -5.52
N ILE A 232 -8.69 -4.48 -6.71
CA ILE A 232 -9.07 -5.80 -7.24
C ILE A 232 -8.51 -6.94 -6.39
N LEU A 233 -7.26 -6.82 -5.94
CA LEU A 233 -6.61 -7.79 -5.06
C LEU A 233 -7.29 -7.81 -3.68
N ILE A 234 -7.61 -6.62 -3.12
CA ILE A 234 -8.31 -6.48 -1.84
C ILE A 234 -9.68 -7.16 -1.89
N GLN A 235 -10.46 -6.91 -2.96
CA GLN A 235 -11.78 -7.50 -3.12
C GLN A 235 -11.72 -9.03 -3.20
N ASP A 236 -10.72 -9.56 -3.92
CA ASP A 236 -10.55 -11.00 -4.10
C ASP A 236 -10.07 -11.67 -2.80
N ALA A 237 -9.10 -11.06 -2.09
CA ALA A 237 -8.62 -11.52 -0.80
C ALA A 237 -9.72 -11.48 0.28
N ALA A 238 -10.50 -10.41 0.35
CA ALA A 238 -11.63 -10.31 1.28
C ALA A 238 -12.68 -11.41 1.02
N ARG A 239 -13.00 -11.67 -0.26
CA ARG A 239 -13.91 -12.77 -0.64
C ARG A 239 -13.35 -14.12 -0.22
N HIS A 240 -12.05 -14.35 -0.41
CA HIS A 240 -11.36 -15.59 -0.03
C HIS A 240 -11.37 -15.80 1.49
N ALA A 241 -11.22 -14.73 2.25
CA ALA A 241 -11.35 -14.71 3.72
C ALA A 241 -12.79 -14.78 4.23
N GLY A 242 -13.80 -14.85 3.35
CA GLY A 242 -15.23 -14.85 3.75
C GLY A 242 -15.70 -13.52 4.34
N LEU A 243 -15.09 -12.40 3.96
CA LEU A 243 -15.41 -11.06 4.43
C LEU A 243 -16.14 -10.23 3.36
N GLY A 244 -17.05 -9.37 3.81
CA GLY A 244 -17.68 -8.37 2.94
C GLY A 244 -16.71 -7.24 2.61
N SER A 245 -16.71 -6.75 1.36
CA SER A 245 -15.84 -5.65 0.96
C SER A 245 -16.60 -4.51 0.29
N THR A 246 -16.10 -3.28 0.53
CA THR A 246 -16.53 -2.05 -0.15
C THR A 246 -15.28 -1.35 -0.66
N LEU A 247 -15.29 -0.94 -1.94
CA LEU A 247 -14.13 -0.27 -2.55
C LEU A 247 -14.38 1.24 -2.60
N LEU A 248 -13.39 2.03 -2.22
CA LEU A 248 -13.51 3.49 -2.17
C LEU A 248 -13.56 4.13 -3.56
N SER A 249 -13.04 3.45 -4.58
CA SER A 249 -13.23 3.89 -5.97
C SER A 249 -14.71 4.00 -6.38
N ARG A 250 -15.59 3.20 -5.79
CA ARG A 250 -17.05 3.28 -6.04
C ARG A 250 -17.70 4.52 -5.42
N LYS A 251 -17.12 5.05 -4.34
CA LYS A 251 -17.61 6.25 -3.64
C LYS A 251 -16.98 7.53 -4.15
N TYR A 252 -15.68 7.51 -4.38
CA TYR A 252 -14.88 8.72 -4.66
C TYR A 252 -14.27 8.74 -6.07
N GLY A 253 -14.41 7.66 -6.84
CA GLY A 253 -13.76 7.48 -8.13
C GLY A 253 -12.38 6.84 -8.04
N PRO A 254 -11.89 6.19 -9.13
CA PRO A 254 -10.66 5.42 -9.13
C PRO A 254 -9.41 6.28 -8.90
N ASP A 255 -9.38 7.53 -9.38
CA ASP A 255 -8.21 8.39 -9.24
C ASP A 255 -8.03 8.85 -7.79
N ILE A 256 -9.12 9.18 -7.09
CA ILE A 256 -9.06 9.52 -5.66
C ILE A 256 -8.66 8.28 -4.84
N SER A 257 -9.17 7.10 -5.18
CA SER A 257 -8.80 5.87 -4.46
C SER A 257 -7.30 5.60 -4.50
N LYS A 258 -6.64 5.85 -5.64
CA LYS A 258 -5.19 5.67 -5.80
C LYS A 258 -4.34 6.62 -4.94
N VAL A 259 -4.89 7.76 -4.56
CA VAL A 259 -4.22 8.79 -3.74
C VAL A 259 -4.99 9.05 -2.44
N PHE A 260 -5.69 8.04 -1.96
CA PHE A 260 -6.62 8.17 -0.85
C PHE A 260 -6.00 8.77 0.42
N PRO A 261 -4.74 8.48 0.82
CA PRO A 261 -4.11 9.13 1.96
C PRO A 261 -4.08 10.67 1.86
N ALA A 262 -3.72 11.22 0.71
CA ALA A 262 -3.70 12.67 0.50
C ALA A 262 -5.10 13.28 0.52
N PHE A 263 -6.10 12.60 -0.08
CA PHE A 263 -7.50 13.01 -0.03
C PHE A 263 -8.03 13.00 1.40
N ALA A 264 -7.72 11.97 2.18
CA ALA A 264 -8.15 11.84 3.56
C ALA A 264 -7.56 12.94 4.45
N VAL A 265 -6.26 13.27 4.30
CA VAL A 265 -5.63 14.40 5.00
C VAL A 265 -6.35 15.72 4.69
N ALA A 266 -6.68 15.97 3.43
CA ALA A 266 -7.39 17.19 3.03
C ALA A 266 -8.79 17.28 3.66
N CYS A 267 -9.55 16.18 3.66
CA CYS A 267 -10.88 16.11 4.29
C CYS A 267 -10.79 16.37 5.80
N LEU A 268 -9.90 15.68 6.50
CA LEU A 268 -9.75 15.80 7.95
C LEU A 268 -9.26 17.20 8.35
N LEU A 269 -8.33 17.81 7.61
CA LEU A 269 -7.88 19.16 7.87
C LEU A 269 -9.00 20.18 7.69
N SER A 270 -9.87 20.01 6.70
CA SER A 270 -11.05 20.87 6.50
C SER A 270 -12.03 20.78 7.67
N GLU A 271 -12.25 19.58 8.22
CA GLU A 271 -13.10 19.38 9.41
C GLU A 271 -12.47 19.99 10.68
N TYR A 272 -11.15 19.84 10.86
CA TYR A 272 -10.40 20.41 11.97
C TYR A 272 -10.53 21.95 12.01
N ASP A 273 -10.43 22.62 10.86
CA ASP A 273 -10.58 24.08 10.77
C ASP A 273 -12.00 24.54 11.14
N THR A 274 -13.01 23.80 10.72
CA THR A 274 -14.41 24.14 11.02
C THR A 274 -14.69 24.00 12.53
N SER A 275 -14.14 22.98 13.17
CA SER A 275 -14.30 22.76 14.60
C SER A 275 -13.59 23.81 15.46
N SER A 276 -12.40 24.25 15.04
CA SER A 276 -11.65 25.31 15.74
C SER A 276 -12.27 26.71 15.60
N GLN A 277 -13.06 26.97 14.56
CA GLN A 277 -13.79 28.24 14.40
C GLN A 277 -15.09 28.32 15.23
N LEU A 278 -15.65 27.18 15.66
CA LEU A 278 -16.87 27.12 16.46
C LEU A 278 -16.61 27.19 17.98
N SER A 279 -15.36 27.22 18.42
CA SER A 279 -14.93 27.28 19.83
C SER A 279 -14.55 28.70 20.29
N TYR A 280 -14.96 29.76 19.59
CA TYR A 280 -14.81 31.17 19.99
C TYR A 280 -16.15 31.87 20.19
#